data_b6f57c274c5f9179f494de3702abdf2b
#
_entry.id   b6f57c274c5f9179f494de3702abdf2b
#
_cell.length_a   1.000
_cell.length_b   1.000
_cell.length_c   1.000
_cell.angle_alpha   90.00
_cell.angle_beta   90.00
_cell.angle_gamma   90.00
#
_symmetry.space_group_name_H-M   'P 1'
#
loop_
_entity.id
_entity.type
_entity.pdbx_description
1 polymer ?
#
loop_
_entity_poly.entity_id
_entity_poly.type
_entity_poly.pdbx_seq_one_letter_code
_entity_poly.pdbx_strand_id
1 'polypeptide(L)'
;MQITTMPVSAELLTTYSMIPISFEVKSKLIVELVDDGLGGIALHEEEVIPTYVKDYDEIKGEGPVRWLERFNTSDWALFVAREERIPVGGATVAFRTPGVHMLSLGGREDVAVLWDMRVHPGHRNLGIGSALFSEVAKWAKERNCKYLQVETQNVNVPACRFYVRQGCQLGEINRLAYSAPEVAHEVMLIWYLDLQ
;
A
#
# COMPACT_ATOMS: atom_id res chain seq x y z
N MET A 1 -0.27 -21.85 -7.22
CA MET A 1 -0.03 -20.41 -7.36
C MET A 1 1.47 -20.19 -7.61
N GLN A 2 1.81 -19.33 -8.56
CA GLN A 2 3.18 -18.93 -8.88
C GLN A 2 3.30 -17.41 -8.78
N ILE A 3 4.34 -16.90 -8.14
CA ILE A 3 4.66 -15.46 -8.10
C ILE A 3 5.87 -15.24 -9.01
N THR A 4 5.76 -14.26 -9.90
CA THR A 4 6.86 -13.84 -10.80
C THR A 4 7.19 -12.39 -10.52
N THR A 5 8.50 -12.07 -10.49
CA THR A 5 9.01 -10.70 -10.33
C THR A 5 9.55 -10.21 -11.66
N MET A 6 9.13 -9.02 -12.08
CA MET A 6 9.48 -8.44 -13.38
C MET A 6 9.74 -6.93 -13.24
N PRO A 7 10.56 -6.33 -14.12
CA PRO A 7 10.61 -4.89 -14.27
C PRO A 7 9.24 -4.34 -14.68
N VAL A 8 8.94 -3.12 -14.27
CA VAL A 8 7.68 -2.44 -14.63
C VAL A 8 7.68 -2.10 -16.12
N SER A 9 6.58 -2.42 -16.81
CA SER A 9 6.36 -2.07 -18.21
C SER A 9 4.88 -1.75 -18.47
N ALA A 10 4.59 -1.02 -19.55
CA ALA A 10 3.22 -0.63 -19.91
C ALA A 10 2.29 -1.84 -20.09
N GLU A 11 2.75 -2.89 -20.76
CA GLU A 11 2.01 -4.13 -20.99
C GLU A 11 1.66 -4.83 -19.66
N LEU A 12 2.66 -4.93 -18.77
CA LEU A 12 2.47 -5.56 -17.46
C LEU A 12 1.54 -4.75 -16.56
N LEU A 13 1.65 -3.41 -16.57
CA LEU A 13 0.76 -2.54 -15.81
C LEU A 13 -0.68 -2.61 -16.32
N THR A 14 -0.88 -2.75 -17.63
CA THR A 14 -2.22 -2.98 -18.21
C THR A 14 -2.82 -4.29 -17.69
N THR A 15 -2.03 -5.37 -17.66
CA THR A 15 -2.49 -6.65 -17.09
C THR A 15 -2.72 -6.56 -15.59
N TYR A 16 -1.84 -5.86 -14.87
CA TYR A 16 -1.92 -5.66 -13.44
C TYR A 16 -3.17 -4.84 -13.03
N SER A 17 -3.50 -3.80 -13.78
CA SER A 17 -4.68 -2.96 -13.53
C SER A 17 -6.02 -3.71 -13.65
N MET A 18 -6.03 -4.90 -14.28
CA MET A 18 -7.22 -5.76 -14.33
C MET A 18 -7.52 -6.44 -12.99
N ILE A 19 -6.60 -6.44 -12.04
CA ILE A 19 -6.83 -6.98 -10.70
C ILE A 19 -7.54 -5.90 -9.87
N PRO A 20 -8.80 -6.07 -9.46
CA PRO A 20 -9.52 -5.05 -8.71
C PRO A 20 -8.85 -4.74 -7.36
N ILE A 21 -8.76 -3.45 -7.01
CA ILE A 21 -8.22 -2.99 -5.74
C ILE A 21 -9.33 -2.58 -4.77
N SER A 22 -10.55 -2.41 -5.24
CA SER A 22 -11.69 -1.95 -4.47
C SER A 22 -11.97 -2.80 -3.22
N PHE A 23 -12.50 -2.16 -2.19
CA PHE A 23 -12.90 -2.79 -0.94
C PHE A 23 -14.11 -2.08 -0.33
N GLU A 24 -14.85 -2.81 0.50
CA GLU A 24 -15.97 -2.27 1.26
C GLU A 24 -15.46 -1.64 2.56
N VAL A 25 -15.78 -0.36 2.78
CA VAL A 25 -15.50 0.36 4.02
C VAL A 25 -16.65 0.12 5.00
N LYS A 26 -16.36 -0.68 6.03
CA LYS A 26 -17.30 -1.02 7.13
C LYS A 26 -16.97 -0.32 8.43
N SER A 27 -15.71 0.07 8.56
CA SER A 27 -15.18 0.75 9.74
C SER A 27 -14.01 1.65 9.36
N LYS A 28 -13.64 2.54 10.25
CA LYS A 28 -12.48 3.42 10.13
C LYS A 28 -11.74 3.50 11.48
N LEU A 29 -10.44 3.76 11.41
CA LEU A 29 -9.66 4.08 12.59
C LEU A 29 -9.78 5.58 12.88
N ILE A 30 -10.21 5.92 14.10
CA ILE A 30 -10.25 7.29 14.61
C ILE A 30 -8.93 7.56 15.32
N VAL A 31 -8.35 8.72 15.03
CA VAL A 31 -7.14 9.22 15.69
C VAL A 31 -7.55 10.14 16.82
N GLU A 32 -7.33 9.70 18.05
CA GLU A 32 -7.58 10.48 19.26
C GLU A 32 -6.26 11.04 19.80
N LEU A 33 -6.24 12.34 20.05
CA LEU A 33 -5.11 13.02 20.69
C LEU A 33 -5.40 13.17 22.18
N VAL A 34 -4.55 12.60 23.02
CA VAL A 34 -4.62 12.78 24.48
C VAL A 34 -3.80 14.02 24.82
N ASP A 35 -4.39 14.96 25.59
CA ASP A 35 -3.77 16.25 25.94
C ASP A 35 -3.18 16.97 24.70
N ASP A 36 -3.98 17.16 23.66
CA ASP A 36 -3.58 17.76 22.39
C ASP A 36 -2.36 17.06 21.74
N GLY A 37 -2.15 15.80 22.06
CA GLY A 37 -1.05 14.96 21.58
C GLY A 37 0.10 14.80 22.57
N LEU A 38 0.20 15.60 23.63
CA LEU A 38 1.25 15.48 24.64
C LEU A 38 1.11 14.21 25.50
N GLY A 39 -0.10 13.73 25.67
CA GLY A 39 -0.42 12.47 26.36
C GLY A 39 -0.35 11.23 25.44
N GLY A 40 -0.03 11.42 24.16
CA GLY A 40 0.04 10.35 23.17
C GLY A 40 -1.09 10.38 22.15
N ILE A 41 -1.09 9.34 21.29
CA ILE A 41 -2.09 9.16 20.24
C ILE A 41 -2.69 7.75 20.39
N ALA A 42 -4.01 7.66 20.43
CA ALA A 42 -4.74 6.39 20.38
C ALA A 42 -5.44 6.21 19.04
N LEU A 43 -5.53 4.98 18.59
CA LEU A 43 -6.35 4.56 17.46
C LEU A 43 -7.44 3.63 17.96
N HIS A 44 -8.69 3.96 17.69
CA HIS A 44 -9.82 3.08 17.96
C HIS A 44 -10.71 2.94 16.72
N GLU A 45 -11.36 1.80 16.58
CA GLU A 45 -12.17 1.50 15.43
C GLU A 45 -13.62 1.90 15.67
N GLU A 46 -14.21 2.62 14.69
CA GLU A 46 -15.61 2.96 14.65
C GLU A 46 -16.28 2.36 13.42
N GLU A 47 -17.53 1.92 13.56
CA GLU A 47 -18.33 1.47 12.42
C GLU A 47 -18.68 2.63 11.49
N VAL A 48 -18.76 2.34 10.19
CA VAL A 48 -19.21 3.27 9.16
C VAL A 48 -20.60 2.84 8.66
N ILE A 49 -21.60 3.69 8.88
CA ILE A 49 -22.99 3.43 8.49
C ILE A 49 -23.53 4.64 7.68
N PRO A 50 -24.01 4.43 6.46
CA PRO A 50 -23.98 3.20 5.68
C PRO A 50 -22.55 2.82 5.23
N THR A 51 -22.31 1.54 4.99
CA THR A 51 -21.07 1.08 4.36
C THR A 51 -21.00 1.59 2.92
N TYR A 52 -19.77 1.75 2.40
CA TYR A 52 -19.56 2.15 1.00
C TYR A 52 -18.39 1.40 0.38
N VAL A 53 -18.32 1.38 -0.94
CA VAL A 53 -17.17 0.82 -1.67
C VAL A 53 -16.19 1.94 -1.96
N LYS A 54 -14.91 1.70 -1.68
CA LYS A 54 -13.80 2.55 -2.09
C LYS A 54 -12.98 1.85 -3.14
N ASP A 55 -12.72 2.53 -4.26
CA ASP A 55 -11.86 2.06 -5.33
C ASP A 55 -10.77 3.10 -5.60
N TYR A 56 -9.51 2.70 -5.44
CA TYR A 56 -8.38 3.60 -5.70
C TYR A 56 -8.18 3.85 -7.19
N ASP A 57 -8.59 2.93 -8.06
CA ASP A 57 -8.46 3.09 -9.50
C ASP A 57 -9.49 4.07 -10.09
N GLU A 58 -10.56 4.41 -9.35
CA GLU A 58 -11.54 5.45 -9.72
C GLU A 58 -11.05 6.88 -9.41
N ILE A 59 -9.97 7.02 -8.63
CA ILE A 59 -9.41 8.35 -8.32
C ILE A 59 -8.79 8.93 -9.60
N LYS A 60 -9.26 10.11 -10.00
CA LYS A 60 -8.82 10.78 -11.23
C LYS A 60 -7.30 10.96 -11.27
N GLY A 61 -6.66 10.41 -12.27
CA GLY A 61 -5.21 10.50 -12.48
C GLY A 61 -4.39 9.44 -11.74
N GLU A 62 -5.03 8.58 -10.96
CA GLU A 62 -4.40 7.44 -10.29
C GLU A 62 -4.51 6.16 -11.15
N GLY A 63 -4.04 5.05 -10.63
CA GLY A 63 -4.06 3.75 -11.28
C GLY A 63 -2.74 3.37 -11.97
N PRO A 64 -2.50 2.05 -12.12
CA PRO A 64 -1.19 1.51 -12.50
C PRO A 64 -0.63 2.04 -13.82
N VAL A 65 -1.46 2.18 -14.85
CA VAL A 65 -1.01 2.64 -16.18
C VAL A 65 -0.47 4.07 -16.19
N ARG A 66 -0.83 4.88 -15.19
CA ARG A 66 -0.38 6.27 -15.05
C ARG A 66 1.00 6.40 -14.41
N TRP A 67 1.51 5.36 -13.76
CA TRP A 67 2.78 5.48 -13.02
C TRP A 67 3.97 5.76 -13.93
N LEU A 68 3.97 5.22 -15.16
CA LEU A 68 5.02 5.50 -16.14
C LEU A 68 5.05 6.95 -16.65
N GLU A 69 3.91 7.63 -16.57
CA GLU A 69 3.81 9.05 -16.94
C GLU A 69 4.30 9.97 -15.80
N ARG A 70 4.22 9.51 -14.55
CA ARG A 70 4.49 10.29 -13.35
C ARG A 70 5.87 10.07 -12.75
N PHE A 71 6.41 8.87 -12.90
CA PHE A 71 7.61 8.44 -12.19
C PHE A 71 8.63 7.78 -13.11
N ASN A 72 9.90 7.92 -12.76
CA ASN A 72 10.92 7.04 -13.27
C ASN A 72 10.83 5.69 -12.54
N THR A 73 10.34 4.68 -13.22
CA THR A 73 10.11 3.33 -12.66
C THR A 73 11.24 2.34 -12.93
N SER A 74 12.43 2.82 -13.35
CA SER A 74 13.56 1.95 -13.73
C SER A 74 14.02 1.03 -12.60
N ASP A 75 13.92 1.49 -11.36
CA ASP A 75 14.30 0.73 -10.16
C ASP A 75 13.09 0.08 -9.46
N TRP A 76 11.91 0.11 -10.08
CA TRP A 76 10.71 -0.53 -9.54
C TRP A 76 10.66 -2.01 -9.90
N ALA A 77 9.91 -2.76 -9.08
CA ALA A 77 9.58 -4.16 -9.37
C ALA A 77 8.08 -4.39 -9.29
N LEU A 78 7.58 -5.21 -10.20
CA LEU A 78 6.21 -5.70 -10.22
C LEU A 78 6.19 -7.20 -9.93
N PHE A 79 5.44 -7.59 -8.92
CA PHE A 79 5.17 -8.97 -8.51
C PHE A 79 3.77 -9.35 -8.96
N VAL A 80 3.63 -10.47 -9.65
CA VAL A 80 2.32 -10.96 -10.08
C VAL A 80 2.14 -12.40 -9.63
N ALA A 81 1.12 -12.62 -8.82
CA ALA A 81 0.65 -13.94 -8.43
C ALA A 81 -0.36 -14.43 -9.48
N ARG A 82 -0.11 -15.63 -10.02
CA ARG A 82 -0.99 -16.27 -11.01
C ARG A 82 -1.47 -17.63 -10.51
N GLU A 83 -2.74 -17.89 -10.79
CA GLU A 83 -3.29 -19.23 -10.76
C GLU A 83 -3.48 -19.66 -12.20
N GLU A 84 -2.76 -20.74 -12.61
CA GLU A 84 -2.59 -21.11 -14.02
C GLU A 84 -1.99 -19.93 -14.83
N ARG A 85 -2.80 -19.22 -15.63
CA ARG A 85 -2.39 -18.05 -16.42
C ARG A 85 -3.08 -16.76 -16.00
N ILE A 86 -4.03 -16.85 -15.04
CA ILE A 86 -4.86 -15.71 -14.61
C ILE A 86 -4.14 -14.97 -13.47
N PRO A 87 -3.92 -13.66 -13.56
CA PRO A 87 -3.41 -12.88 -12.46
C PRO A 87 -4.49 -12.76 -11.37
N VAL A 88 -4.16 -13.23 -10.16
CA VAL A 88 -5.07 -13.23 -9.01
C VAL A 88 -4.62 -12.27 -7.91
N GLY A 89 -3.41 -11.74 -8.02
CA GLY A 89 -2.87 -10.72 -7.12
C GLY A 89 -1.57 -10.17 -7.63
N GLY A 90 -1.12 -9.08 -7.05
CA GLY A 90 0.17 -8.51 -7.34
C GLY A 90 0.57 -7.40 -6.38
N ALA A 91 1.83 -6.99 -6.46
CA ALA A 91 2.40 -5.91 -5.68
C ALA A 91 3.42 -5.14 -6.53
N THR A 92 3.48 -3.82 -6.35
CA THR A 92 4.47 -2.95 -7.00
C THR A 92 5.29 -2.27 -5.93
N VAL A 93 6.61 -2.30 -6.09
CA VAL A 93 7.56 -1.68 -5.16
C VAL A 93 8.31 -0.57 -5.88
N ALA A 94 8.27 0.62 -5.29
CA ALA A 94 9.05 1.78 -5.70
C ALA A 94 10.37 1.80 -4.92
N PHE A 95 11.47 2.09 -5.63
CA PHE A 95 12.79 2.20 -5.04
C PHE A 95 13.58 3.29 -5.75
N ARG A 96 14.38 4.07 -5.00
CA ARG A 96 15.24 5.16 -5.52
C ARG A 96 14.54 6.12 -6.49
N THR A 97 13.28 6.42 -6.26
CA THR A 97 12.48 7.26 -7.15
C THR A 97 12.28 8.63 -6.52
N PRO A 98 12.82 9.69 -7.13
CA PRO A 98 12.52 11.06 -6.69
C PRO A 98 11.00 11.31 -6.69
N GLY A 99 10.50 11.93 -5.63
CA GLY A 99 9.07 12.22 -5.47
C GLY A 99 8.28 11.17 -4.68
N VAL A 100 8.68 9.89 -4.67
CA VAL A 100 8.09 8.85 -3.82
C VAL A 100 8.51 9.01 -2.36
N HIS A 101 9.65 9.65 -2.11
CA HIS A 101 10.12 10.03 -0.78
C HIS A 101 9.22 11.09 -0.07
N MET A 102 8.17 11.58 -0.73
CA MET A 102 7.13 12.40 -0.08
C MET A 102 6.42 11.67 1.07
N LEU A 103 6.60 10.36 1.15
CA LEU A 103 6.22 9.57 2.30
C LEU A 103 7.38 9.62 3.32
N SER A 104 7.45 10.69 4.09
CA SER A 104 8.11 10.90 5.39
C SER A 104 9.58 10.57 5.61
N LEU A 105 10.18 9.57 5.01
CA LEU A 105 11.60 9.25 5.20
C LEU A 105 12.52 9.98 4.22
N GLY A 106 12.09 11.12 3.71
CA GLY A 106 12.71 12.04 2.76
C GLY A 106 14.16 11.78 2.40
N GLY A 107 14.40 11.24 1.18
CA GLY A 107 15.74 11.10 0.64
C GLY A 107 16.55 9.90 1.18
N ARG A 108 15.99 9.01 1.99
CA ARG A 108 16.66 7.78 2.40
C ARG A 108 16.75 6.79 1.24
N GLU A 109 17.97 6.32 0.97
CA GLU A 109 18.23 5.32 -0.07
C GLU A 109 18.08 3.87 0.44
N ASP A 110 17.90 3.71 1.75
CA ASP A 110 17.77 2.40 2.41
C ASP A 110 16.30 2.05 2.73
N VAL A 111 15.35 2.65 2.00
CA VAL A 111 13.91 2.40 2.13
C VAL A 111 13.32 2.03 0.78
N ALA A 112 12.62 0.91 0.73
CA ALA A 112 11.71 0.58 -0.38
C ALA A 112 10.27 0.92 0.02
N VAL A 113 9.44 1.31 -0.95
CA VAL A 113 8.04 1.65 -0.73
C VAL A 113 7.16 0.62 -1.42
N LEU A 114 6.35 -0.11 -0.68
CA LEU A 114 5.26 -0.90 -1.25
C LEU A 114 4.21 0.07 -1.78
N TRP A 115 4.30 0.37 -3.08
CA TRP A 115 3.52 1.39 -3.75
C TRP A 115 2.05 1.00 -3.94
N ASP A 116 1.84 -0.26 -4.31
CA ASP A 116 0.50 -0.81 -4.53
C ASP A 116 0.52 -2.32 -4.23
N MET A 117 -0.54 -2.83 -3.63
CA MET A 117 -0.74 -4.26 -3.48
C MET A 117 -2.23 -4.58 -3.57
N ARG A 118 -2.55 -5.51 -4.47
CA ARG A 118 -3.93 -5.93 -4.73
C ARG A 118 -4.07 -7.45 -4.82
N VAL A 119 -5.18 -7.94 -4.33
CA VAL A 119 -5.59 -9.34 -4.45
C VAL A 119 -7.04 -9.35 -4.92
N HIS A 120 -7.28 -10.09 -6.01
CA HIS A 120 -8.62 -10.23 -6.56
C HIS A 120 -9.62 -10.62 -5.46
N PRO A 121 -10.80 -9.97 -5.35
CA PRO A 121 -11.75 -10.21 -4.25
C PRO A 121 -12.07 -11.69 -4.00
N GLY A 122 -12.29 -12.47 -5.06
CA GLY A 122 -12.56 -13.91 -4.97
C GLY A 122 -11.38 -14.77 -4.50
N HIS A 123 -10.17 -14.19 -4.35
CA HIS A 123 -8.95 -14.89 -3.94
C HIS A 123 -8.36 -14.32 -2.65
N ARG A 124 -9.09 -13.40 -1.97
CA ARG A 124 -8.68 -12.85 -0.66
C ARG A 124 -8.78 -13.94 0.41
N ASN A 125 -8.01 -13.77 1.48
CA ASN A 125 -7.92 -14.71 2.62
C ASN A 125 -7.35 -16.11 2.27
N LEU A 126 -6.76 -16.30 1.09
CA LEU A 126 -6.09 -17.54 0.67
C LEU A 126 -4.56 -17.47 0.80
N GLY A 127 -4.02 -16.50 1.56
CA GLY A 127 -2.57 -16.34 1.78
C GLY A 127 -1.81 -15.61 0.66
N ILE A 128 -2.46 -15.24 -0.45
CA ILE A 128 -1.82 -14.61 -1.62
C ILE A 128 -1.15 -13.29 -1.23
N GLY A 129 -1.85 -12.44 -0.47
CA GLY A 129 -1.30 -11.17 0.00
C GLY A 129 -0.04 -11.36 0.86
N SER A 130 -0.05 -12.32 1.78
CA SER A 130 1.13 -12.62 2.63
C SER A 130 2.30 -13.14 1.81
N ALA A 131 2.05 -14.00 0.82
CA ALA A 131 3.09 -14.49 -0.07
C ALA A 131 3.70 -13.37 -0.92
N LEU A 132 2.88 -12.47 -1.48
CA LEU A 132 3.34 -11.28 -2.21
C LEU A 132 4.16 -10.37 -1.32
N PHE A 133 3.68 -10.07 -0.10
CA PHE A 133 4.39 -9.22 0.85
C PHE A 133 5.75 -9.80 1.25
N SER A 134 5.83 -11.11 1.46
CA SER A 134 7.08 -11.80 1.74
C SER A 134 8.10 -11.68 0.60
N GLU A 135 7.67 -11.84 -0.67
CA GLU A 135 8.55 -11.67 -1.83
C GLU A 135 9.02 -10.22 -1.98
N VAL A 136 8.14 -9.24 -1.71
CA VAL A 136 8.49 -7.82 -1.68
C VAL A 136 9.53 -7.53 -0.60
N ALA A 137 9.33 -8.01 0.61
CA ALA A 137 10.27 -7.82 1.72
C ALA A 137 11.64 -8.44 1.42
N LYS A 138 11.67 -9.64 0.84
CA LYS A 138 12.89 -10.31 0.39
C LYS A 138 13.61 -9.48 -0.68
N TRP A 139 12.89 -9.00 -1.69
CA TRP A 139 13.43 -8.17 -2.77
C TRP A 139 14.05 -6.87 -2.24
N ALA A 140 13.39 -6.21 -1.28
CA ALA A 140 13.90 -5.00 -0.64
C ALA A 140 15.17 -5.29 0.18
N LYS A 141 15.18 -6.40 0.93
CA LYS A 141 16.35 -6.84 1.71
C LYS A 141 17.56 -7.15 0.83
N GLU A 142 17.37 -7.78 -0.32
CA GLU A 142 18.41 -8.06 -1.32
C GLU A 142 19.03 -6.77 -1.90
N ARG A 143 18.35 -5.63 -1.79
CA ARG A 143 18.81 -4.29 -2.19
C ARG A 143 19.37 -3.46 -1.04
N ASN A 144 19.64 -4.12 0.10
CA ASN A 144 20.15 -3.51 1.32
C ASN A 144 19.20 -2.44 1.89
N CYS A 145 17.91 -2.52 1.62
CA CYS A 145 16.93 -1.70 2.32
C CYS A 145 16.85 -2.13 3.78
N LYS A 146 16.81 -1.16 4.69
CA LYS A 146 16.57 -1.39 6.11
C LYS A 146 15.08 -1.42 6.43
N TYR A 147 14.28 -0.73 5.65
CA TYR A 147 12.84 -0.62 5.87
C TYR A 147 12.07 -0.84 4.58
N LEU A 148 10.92 -1.50 4.72
CA LEU A 148 9.85 -1.48 3.74
C LEU A 148 8.73 -0.60 4.31
N GLN A 149 8.39 0.47 3.59
CA GLN A 149 7.34 1.41 3.95
C GLN A 149 6.09 1.12 3.15
N VAL A 150 4.92 1.29 3.76
CA VAL A 150 3.63 1.25 3.07
C VAL A 150 2.68 2.27 3.65
N GLU A 151 1.90 2.90 2.78
CA GLU A 151 0.82 3.81 3.13
C GLU A 151 -0.52 3.09 3.15
N THR A 152 -1.35 3.45 4.13
CA THR A 152 -2.79 3.14 4.11
C THR A 152 -3.58 4.36 4.55
N GLN A 153 -4.86 4.40 4.20
CA GLN A 153 -5.79 5.33 4.80
C GLN A 153 -6.47 4.67 6.01
N ASN A 154 -6.85 5.49 6.97
CA ASN A 154 -7.55 5.06 8.18
C ASN A 154 -8.89 4.33 7.91
N VAL A 155 -9.48 4.50 6.72
CA VAL A 155 -10.69 3.80 6.26
C VAL A 155 -10.41 2.39 5.73
N ASN A 156 -9.14 2.05 5.45
CA ASN A 156 -8.76 0.71 5.00
C ASN A 156 -8.29 -0.16 6.18
N VAL A 157 -9.18 -0.34 7.17
CA VAL A 157 -8.89 -1.14 8.37
C VAL A 157 -8.41 -2.56 8.05
N PRO A 158 -8.97 -3.27 7.03
CA PRO A 158 -8.45 -4.57 6.64
C PRO A 158 -6.97 -4.55 6.24
N ALA A 159 -6.51 -3.52 5.50
CA ALA A 159 -5.11 -3.37 5.12
C ALA A 159 -4.24 -3.03 6.34
N CYS A 160 -4.68 -2.12 7.21
CA CYS A 160 -3.97 -1.81 8.47
C CYS A 160 -3.71 -3.09 9.28
N ARG A 161 -4.75 -3.89 9.49
CA ARG A 161 -4.65 -5.18 10.21
C ARG A 161 -3.77 -6.20 9.48
N PHE A 162 -3.81 -6.19 8.15
CA PHE A 162 -2.95 -7.04 7.35
C PHE A 162 -1.49 -6.70 7.58
N TYR A 163 -1.08 -5.43 7.47
CA TYR A 163 0.33 -5.03 7.65
C TYR A 163 0.83 -5.27 9.07
N VAL A 164 0.00 -5.05 10.10
CA VAL A 164 0.34 -5.43 11.49
C VAL A 164 0.64 -6.93 11.58
N ARG A 165 -0.19 -7.80 10.97
CA ARG A 165 0.06 -9.25 10.95
C ARG A 165 1.31 -9.65 10.16
N GLN A 166 1.76 -8.81 9.21
CA GLN A 166 3.04 -9.01 8.50
C GLN A 166 4.25 -8.52 9.30
N GLY A 167 4.07 -7.99 10.51
CA GLY A 167 5.14 -7.48 11.37
C GLY A 167 5.44 -5.99 11.20
N CYS A 168 4.64 -5.27 10.41
CA CYS A 168 4.80 -3.82 10.30
C CYS A 168 4.37 -3.11 11.57
N GLN A 169 5.04 -2.01 11.86
CA GLN A 169 4.73 -1.09 12.95
C GLN A 169 4.27 0.25 12.36
N LEU A 170 3.29 0.88 13.02
CA LEU A 170 2.86 2.23 12.66
C LEU A 170 3.95 3.22 13.05
N GLY A 171 4.46 3.97 12.09
CA GLY A 171 5.53 4.94 12.29
C GLY A 171 5.09 6.38 12.11
N GLU A 172 4.01 6.64 11.37
CA GLU A 172 3.50 7.99 11.16
C GLU A 172 1.98 8.02 11.00
N ILE A 173 1.39 9.09 11.52
CA ILE A 173 -0.01 9.46 11.36
C ILE A 173 -0.04 10.89 10.82
N ASN A 174 -0.55 11.08 9.61
CA ASN A 174 -0.69 12.41 9.05
C ASN A 174 -2.16 12.72 8.76
N ARG A 175 -2.73 13.62 9.58
CA ARG A 175 -4.15 14.03 9.51
C ARG A 175 -4.44 15.05 8.40
N LEU A 176 -3.41 15.61 7.79
CA LEU A 176 -3.48 16.68 6.79
C LEU A 176 -2.86 16.28 5.45
N ALA A 177 -2.65 14.99 5.23
CA ALA A 177 -1.94 14.49 4.04
C ALA A 177 -2.74 14.68 2.75
N TYR A 178 -4.08 14.60 2.83
CA TYR A 178 -4.94 14.62 1.66
C TYR A 178 -5.65 15.96 1.51
N SER A 179 -5.48 16.59 0.36
CA SER A 179 -6.08 17.90 0.05
C SER A 179 -7.31 17.81 -0.88
N ALA A 180 -7.48 16.68 -1.60
CA ALA A 180 -8.63 16.49 -2.47
C ALA A 180 -9.92 16.35 -1.62
N PRO A 181 -11.00 17.10 -1.93
CA PRO A 181 -12.21 17.15 -1.11
C PRO A 181 -12.81 15.77 -0.79
N GLU A 182 -12.69 14.83 -1.72
CA GLU A 182 -13.24 13.47 -1.61
C GLU A 182 -12.57 12.64 -0.52
N VAL A 183 -11.30 12.93 -0.23
CA VAL A 183 -10.45 12.19 0.72
C VAL A 183 -9.86 13.05 1.84
N ALA A 184 -10.13 14.36 1.86
CA ALA A 184 -9.60 15.30 2.85
C ALA A 184 -9.98 14.95 4.31
N HIS A 185 -11.00 14.13 4.49
CA HIS A 185 -11.45 13.63 5.79
C HIS A 185 -10.72 12.35 6.23
N GLU A 186 -9.90 11.77 5.36
CA GLU A 186 -9.13 10.57 5.65
C GLU A 186 -7.78 10.92 6.28
N VAL A 187 -7.24 9.96 7.01
CA VAL A 187 -5.95 10.08 7.69
C VAL A 187 -4.96 9.11 7.06
N MET A 188 -3.80 9.62 6.68
CA MET A 188 -2.68 8.80 6.21
C MET A 188 -2.03 8.09 7.41
N LEU A 189 -1.81 6.80 7.26
CA LEU A 189 -1.11 5.93 8.20
C LEU A 189 0.07 5.28 7.47
N ILE A 190 1.29 5.52 7.98
CA ILE A 190 2.50 4.94 7.39
C ILE A 190 3.02 3.82 8.26
N TRP A 191 3.17 2.67 7.66
CA TRP A 191 3.64 1.44 8.30
C TRP A 191 5.04 1.10 7.82
N TYR A 192 5.86 0.58 8.71
CA TYR A 192 7.23 0.17 8.42
C TYR A 192 7.47 -1.27 8.85
N LEU A 193 8.02 -2.07 7.94
CA LEU A 193 8.65 -3.34 8.28
C LEU A 193 10.16 -3.12 8.43
N ASP A 194 10.71 -3.48 9.58
CA ASP A 194 12.16 -3.57 9.77
C ASP A 194 12.67 -4.83 9.04
N LEU A 195 13.66 -4.66 8.17
CA LEU A 195 14.27 -5.70 7.34
C LEU A 195 15.61 -6.20 7.88
N GLN A 196 16.07 -5.66 9.02
CA GLN A 196 17.34 -6.02 9.64
C GLN A 196 17.30 -7.37 10.36
#